data_6adb429bd34e23d0dc5b301158c8086a
#
_entry.id   6adb429bd34e23d0dc5b301158c8086a
#
_cell.length_a   1.000
_cell.length_b   1.000
_cell.length_c   1.000
_cell.angle_alpha   90.00
_cell.angle_beta   90.00
_cell.angle_gamma   90.00
#
_symmetry.space_group_name_H-M   'P 1'
#
loop_
_entity.id
_entity.type
_entity.pdbx_description
1 polymer ?
#
loop_
_entity_poly.entity_id
_entity_poly.type
_entity_poly.pdbx_seq_one_letter_code
_entity_poly.pdbx_strand_id
1 'polypeptide(L)'
;ESQLLFHEWLIPVCTPSLIEPARQRLPQCDLIHPSPDRRDWRRWLRRTGLFPGLDMSSGMVFDTLEQGSIAAMNGHGIAIADLHLTLDALKSGLLGLPFREAIATGDGYYLVWPKNSLKRESIQHLLAWLQNHTPVVPALDIDYLEYDDSRVY
;
A
#
# COMPACT_ATOMS: atom_id res chain seq x y z
N GLU A 1 -24.61 5.49 -4.31
CA GLU A 1 -24.27 5.54 -2.88
C GLU A 1 -22.97 4.78 -2.66
N SER A 2 -22.21 5.18 -1.66
CA SER A 2 -20.95 4.52 -1.31
C SER A 2 -20.71 4.57 0.21
N GLN A 3 -20.00 3.59 0.71
CA GLN A 3 -19.56 3.53 2.09
C GLN A 3 -18.08 3.13 2.14
N LEU A 4 -17.27 3.92 2.85
CA LEU A 4 -15.88 3.57 3.13
C LEU A 4 -15.83 2.32 4.00
N LEU A 5 -14.98 1.37 3.61
CA LEU A 5 -14.68 0.16 4.38
C LEU A 5 -13.41 0.34 5.19
N PHE A 6 -12.31 0.72 4.52
CA PHE A 6 -11.03 1.02 5.17
C PHE A 6 -10.16 1.92 4.27
N HIS A 7 -9.24 2.64 4.89
CA HIS A 7 -8.31 3.52 4.22
C HIS A 7 -7.14 2.75 3.59
N GLU A 8 -6.59 3.30 2.50
CA GLU A 8 -5.35 2.83 1.90
C GLU A 8 -4.15 3.34 2.71
N TRP A 9 -3.22 2.43 3.02
CA TRP A 9 -1.95 2.74 3.68
C TRP A 9 -0.79 2.20 2.84
N LEU A 10 -0.03 3.08 2.21
CA LEU A 10 1.12 2.69 1.39
C LEU A 10 2.38 2.55 2.22
N ILE A 11 3.08 1.44 2.01
CA ILE A 11 4.33 1.11 2.68
C ILE A 11 5.26 0.32 1.74
N PRO A 12 6.58 0.55 1.78
CA PRO A 12 7.52 -0.27 1.02
C PRO A 12 7.57 -1.71 1.54
N VAL A 13 7.60 -2.67 0.61
CA VAL A 13 7.71 -4.10 0.89
C VAL A 13 8.76 -4.76 -0.01
N CYS A 14 9.39 -5.80 0.49
CA CYS A 14 10.35 -6.61 -0.27
C CYS A 14 10.48 -8.00 0.36
N THR A 15 11.18 -8.92 -0.33
CA THR A 15 11.59 -10.18 0.31
C THR A 15 12.48 -9.90 1.53
N PRO A 16 12.49 -10.77 2.55
CA PRO A 16 13.34 -10.58 3.74
C PRO A 16 14.82 -10.34 3.43
N SER A 17 15.36 -10.98 2.38
CA SER A 17 16.76 -10.81 1.96
C SER A 17 17.11 -9.40 1.47
N LEU A 18 16.12 -8.61 1.06
CA LEU A 18 16.31 -7.24 0.56
C LEU A 18 16.07 -6.16 1.63
N ILE A 19 15.67 -6.52 2.85
CA ILE A 19 15.38 -5.56 3.91
C ILE A 19 16.62 -4.73 4.25
N GLU A 20 17.73 -5.37 4.58
CA GLU A 20 18.97 -4.65 4.93
C GLU A 20 19.56 -3.86 3.75
N PRO A 21 19.66 -4.42 2.53
CA PRO A 21 20.04 -3.63 1.35
C PRO A 21 19.17 -2.39 1.14
N ALA A 22 17.85 -2.50 1.29
CA ALA A 22 16.93 -1.38 1.14
C ALA A 22 17.17 -0.30 2.20
N ARG A 23 17.36 -0.68 3.46
CA ARG A 23 17.65 0.26 4.56
C ARG A 23 18.96 1.00 4.38
N GLN A 24 20.00 0.30 3.94
CA GLN A 24 21.35 0.88 3.83
C GLN A 24 21.56 1.68 2.55
N ARG A 25 20.95 1.29 1.43
CA ARG A 25 21.25 1.82 0.11
C ARG A 25 20.09 1.72 -0.88
N LEU A 26 18.92 2.19 -0.49
CA LEU A 26 17.73 2.20 -1.36
C LEU A 26 18.00 2.74 -2.78
N PRO A 27 18.83 3.81 -2.97
CA PRO A 27 19.14 4.30 -4.32
C PRO A 27 19.84 3.28 -5.25
N GLN A 28 20.39 2.21 -4.71
CA GLN A 28 21.04 1.15 -5.47
C GLN A 28 20.16 -0.09 -5.63
N CYS A 29 18.95 -0.08 -5.08
CA CYS A 29 17.99 -1.17 -5.20
C CYS A 29 17.08 -0.94 -6.40
N ASP A 30 16.57 -2.04 -6.97
CA ASP A 30 15.55 -1.99 -8.01
C ASP A 30 14.21 -1.62 -7.39
N LEU A 31 13.62 -0.53 -7.84
CA LEU A 31 12.28 -0.12 -7.43
C LEU A 31 11.22 -0.77 -8.32
N ILE A 32 10.11 -1.12 -7.70
CA ILE A 32 8.93 -1.65 -8.38
C ILE A 32 7.81 -0.61 -8.23
N HIS A 33 7.28 -0.17 -9.36
CA HIS A 33 6.23 0.82 -9.45
C HIS A 33 4.88 0.15 -9.73
N PRO A 34 3.90 0.21 -8.82
CA PRO A 34 2.61 -0.42 -9.01
C PRO A 34 1.65 0.38 -9.90
N SER A 35 2.09 1.54 -10.39
CA SER A 35 1.31 2.39 -11.28
C SER A 35 2.17 2.97 -12.40
N PRO A 36 1.62 3.14 -13.62
CA PRO A 36 2.37 3.66 -14.77
C PRO A 36 2.95 5.07 -14.57
N ASP A 37 2.29 5.91 -13.79
CA ASP A 37 2.74 7.27 -13.47
C ASP A 37 3.73 7.33 -12.29
N ARG A 38 4.06 6.18 -11.70
CA ARG A 38 5.02 6.02 -10.59
C ARG A 38 4.69 6.88 -9.36
N ARG A 39 3.42 7.23 -9.18
CA ARG A 39 2.97 8.17 -8.14
C ARG A 39 3.16 7.63 -6.72
N ASP A 40 3.08 6.33 -6.52
CA ASP A 40 3.02 5.74 -5.17
C ASP A 40 4.35 5.88 -4.43
N TRP A 41 5.48 5.59 -5.07
CA TRP A 41 6.80 5.88 -4.52
C TRP A 41 7.01 7.38 -4.29
N ARG A 42 6.56 8.22 -5.23
CA ARG A 42 6.66 9.68 -5.11
C ARG A 42 5.89 10.19 -3.90
N ARG A 43 4.67 9.71 -3.67
CA ARG A 43 3.85 10.03 -2.50
C ARG A 43 4.56 9.65 -1.20
N TRP A 44 5.07 8.41 -1.13
CA TRP A 44 5.75 7.90 0.06
C TRP A 44 7.01 8.70 0.37
N LEU A 45 7.87 8.94 -0.61
CA LEU A 45 9.11 9.69 -0.45
C LEU A 45 8.84 11.15 -0.01
N ARG A 46 7.85 11.80 -0.60
CA ARG A 46 7.48 13.17 -0.22
C ARG A 46 6.93 13.27 1.18
N ARG A 47 6.08 12.34 1.57
CA ARG A 47 5.43 12.35 2.88
C ARG A 47 6.41 12.04 4.01
N THR A 48 7.32 11.10 3.79
CA THR A 48 8.32 10.70 4.78
C THR A 48 9.52 11.64 4.83
N GLY A 49 9.86 12.29 3.73
CA GLY A 49 11.08 13.08 3.58
C GLY A 49 12.36 12.24 3.52
N LEU A 50 12.23 10.92 3.45
CA LEU A 50 13.36 10.01 3.33
C LEU A 50 13.93 10.01 1.91
N PHE A 51 15.23 9.75 1.78
CA PHE A 51 15.95 9.65 0.51
C PHE A 51 15.67 10.80 -0.47
N PRO A 52 15.91 12.06 -0.07
CA PRO A 52 15.69 13.21 -0.95
C PRO A 52 16.51 13.07 -2.24
N GLY A 53 15.86 13.32 -3.38
CA GLY A 53 16.50 13.22 -4.69
C GLY A 53 16.64 11.79 -5.24
N LEU A 54 15.94 10.79 -4.64
CA LEU A 54 15.93 9.43 -5.19
C LEU A 54 15.40 9.44 -6.63
N ASP A 55 16.17 8.85 -7.54
CA ASP A 55 15.76 8.68 -8.93
C ASP A 55 14.69 7.58 -9.04
N MET A 56 13.54 7.96 -9.56
CA MET A 56 12.40 7.05 -9.80
C MET A 56 12.16 6.79 -11.29
N SER A 57 13.09 7.19 -12.15
CA SER A 57 12.94 7.04 -13.61
C SER A 57 13.12 5.59 -14.09
N SER A 58 13.80 4.77 -13.31
CA SER A 58 14.07 3.36 -13.59
C SER A 58 13.16 2.44 -12.77
N GLY A 59 13.28 1.15 -13.00
CA GLY A 59 12.55 0.11 -12.30
C GLY A 59 11.36 -0.46 -13.09
N MET A 60 10.85 -1.60 -12.64
CA MET A 60 9.70 -2.25 -13.26
C MET A 60 8.42 -1.49 -12.94
N VAL A 61 7.54 -1.40 -13.93
CA VAL A 61 6.25 -0.71 -13.83
C VAL A 61 5.12 -1.73 -14.08
N PHE A 62 4.14 -1.71 -13.20
CA PHE A 62 2.93 -2.52 -13.28
C PHE A 62 1.68 -1.63 -13.30
N ASP A 63 0.51 -2.24 -13.37
CA ASP A 63 -0.77 -1.53 -13.40
C ASP A 63 -1.50 -1.55 -12.04
N THR A 64 -1.09 -2.44 -11.13
CA THR A 64 -1.75 -2.62 -9.84
C THR A 64 -0.75 -2.84 -8.69
N LEU A 65 -1.16 -2.47 -7.48
CA LEU A 65 -0.42 -2.75 -6.24
C LEU A 65 -0.17 -4.26 -6.05
N GLU A 66 -1.14 -5.09 -6.41
CA GLU A 66 -1.03 -6.54 -6.30
C GLU A 66 0.08 -7.10 -7.19
N GLN A 67 0.14 -6.70 -8.46
CA GLN A 67 1.20 -7.13 -9.38
C GLN A 67 2.59 -6.71 -8.88
N GLY A 68 2.72 -5.48 -8.38
CA GLY A 68 3.96 -5.00 -7.77
C GLY A 68 4.36 -5.83 -6.54
N SER A 69 3.40 -6.18 -5.69
CA SER A 69 3.63 -7.03 -4.50
C SER A 69 4.07 -8.44 -4.88
N ILE A 70 3.47 -9.04 -5.93
CA ILE A 70 3.88 -10.35 -6.45
C ILE A 70 5.33 -10.30 -6.97
N ALA A 71 5.70 -9.26 -7.70
CA ALA A 71 7.06 -9.07 -8.16
C ALA A 71 8.05 -8.94 -6.99
N ALA A 72 7.67 -8.21 -5.94
CA ALA A 72 8.47 -8.09 -4.71
C ALA A 72 8.62 -9.44 -4.00
N MET A 73 7.55 -10.24 -3.89
CA MET A 73 7.61 -11.61 -3.31
C MET A 73 8.57 -12.53 -4.07
N ASN A 74 8.72 -12.32 -5.37
CA ASN A 74 9.66 -13.05 -6.20
C ASN A 74 11.10 -12.48 -6.19
N GLY A 75 11.37 -11.50 -5.35
CA GLY A 75 12.73 -10.96 -5.16
C GLY A 75 13.19 -9.97 -6.24
N HIS A 76 12.27 -9.43 -7.03
CA HIS A 76 12.62 -8.53 -8.13
C HIS A 76 12.92 -7.09 -7.70
N GLY A 77 12.73 -6.75 -6.44
CA GLY A 77 13.03 -5.41 -5.92
C GLY A 77 12.15 -4.99 -4.76
N ILE A 78 12.09 -3.68 -4.53
CA ILE A 78 11.34 -3.06 -3.47
C ILE A 78 10.08 -2.42 -4.07
N ALA A 79 8.90 -2.87 -3.66
CA ALA A 79 7.62 -2.32 -4.12
C ALA A 79 7.00 -1.39 -3.08
N ILE A 80 6.16 -0.46 -3.54
CA ILE A 80 5.15 0.16 -2.68
C ILE A 80 3.91 -0.73 -2.74
N ALA A 81 3.33 -1.04 -1.59
CA ALA A 81 2.14 -1.86 -1.46
C ALA A 81 1.14 -1.25 -0.49
N ASP A 82 -0.12 -1.64 -0.60
CA ASP A 82 -1.11 -1.37 0.45
C ASP A 82 -0.90 -2.36 1.61
N LEU A 83 -0.80 -1.84 2.82
CA LEU A 83 -0.54 -2.63 4.02
C LEU A 83 -1.63 -3.70 4.25
N HIS A 84 -2.91 -3.35 4.03
CA HIS A 84 -4.02 -4.30 4.22
C HIS A 84 -3.99 -5.46 3.23
N LEU A 85 -3.62 -5.18 1.97
CA LEU A 85 -3.58 -6.21 0.92
C LEU A 85 -2.36 -7.13 1.04
N THR A 86 -1.35 -6.75 1.79
CA THR A 86 -0.10 -7.53 1.96
C THR A 86 0.02 -8.23 3.30
N LEU A 87 -1.00 -8.14 4.18
CA LEU A 87 -0.94 -8.71 5.54
C LEU A 87 -0.61 -10.20 5.56
N ASP A 88 -1.20 -10.99 4.70
CA ASP A 88 -0.96 -12.44 4.66
C ASP A 88 0.49 -12.76 4.23
N ALA A 89 1.01 -12.04 3.24
CA ALA A 89 2.39 -12.17 2.80
C ALA A 89 3.40 -11.74 3.89
N LEU A 90 3.07 -10.69 4.65
CA LEU A 90 3.87 -10.25 5.80
C LEU A 90 3.84 -11.28 6.93
N LYS A 91 2.67 -11.80 7.27
CA LYS A 91 2.52 -12.83 8.33
C LYS A 91 3.22 -14.13 7.98
N SER A 92 3.19 -14.55 6.71
CA SER A 92 3.83 -15.78 6.24
C SER A 92 5.34 -15.64 6.00
N GLY A 93 5.89 -14.42 6.07
CA GLY A 93 7.30 -14.15 5.84
C GLY A 93 7.72 -14.14 4.36
N LEU A 94 6.75 -14.12 3.42
CA LEU A 94 7.04 -13.92 2.00
C LEU A 94 7.46 -12.50 1.68
N LEU A 95 6.94 -11.54 2.44
CA LEU A 95 7.33 -10.14 2.42
C LEU A 95 7.78 -9.69 3.79
N GLY A 96 8.62 -8.66 3.82
CA GLY A 96 9.01 -7.93 5.02
C GLY A 96 8.95 -6.42 4.77
N LEU A 97 9.08 -5.66 5.85
CA LEU A 97 9.03 -4.20 5.84
C LEU A 97 10.44 -3.63 6.00
N PRO A 98 11.05 -3.07 4.95
CA PRO A 98 12.34 -2.40 5.07
C PRO A 98 12.24 -1.09 5.87
N PHE A 99 11.08 -0.44 5.84
CA PHE A 99 10.80 0.82 6.55
C PHE A 99 9.53 0.70 7.38
N ARG A 100 9.41 1.56 8.39
CA ARG A 100 8.29 1.56 9.35
C ARG A 100 7.16 2.48 8.91
N GLU A 101 7.45 3.45 8.06
CA GLU A 101 6.55 4.54 7.70
C GLU A 101 5.49 4.06 6.69
N ALA A 102 4.24 3.99 7.15
CA ALA A 102 3.07 3.82 6.31
C ALA A 102 2.37 5.16 6.11
N ILE A 103 2.05 5.51 4.88
CA ILE A 103 1.40 6.77 4.56
C ILE A 103 -0.06 6.56 4.15
N ALA A 104 -0.96 7.40 4.66
CA ALA A 104 -2.31 7.51 4.13
C ALA A 104 -2.30 8.34 2.85
N THR A 105 -2.99 7.86 1.81
CA THR A 105 -3.07 8.53 0.51
C THR A 105 -4.29 9.46 0.39
N GLY A 106 -5.24 9.37 1.32
CA GLY A 106 -6.57 9.96 1.20
C GLY A 106 -7.55 9.07 0.45
N ASP A 107 -7.05 8.05 -0.24
CA ASP A 107 -7.87 7.03 -0.92
C ASP A 107 -8.27 5.91 0.05
N GLY A 108 -9.19 5.05 -0.38
CA GLY A 108 -9.66 3.92 0.41
C GLY A 108 -10.51 2.95 -0.39
N TYR A 109 -10.97 1.93 0.29
CA TYR A 109 -11.80 0.87 -0.29
C TYR A 109 -13.26 1.09 0.09
N TYR A 110 -14.13 1.10 -0.91
CA TYR A 110 -15.54 1.46 -0.76
C TYR A 110 -16.45 0.36 -1.27
N LEU A 111 -17.52 0.10 -0.54
CA LEU A 111 -18.68 -0.57 -1.11
C LEU A 111 -19.52 0.47 -1.85
N VAL A 112 -19.82 0.20 -3.12
CA VAL A 112 -20.58 1.12 -3.99
C VAL A 112 -21.82 0.40 -4.52
N TRP A 113 -22.98 1.09 -4.52
CA TRP A 113 -24.23 0.53 -5.02
C TRP A 113 -25.12 1.61 -5.66
N PRO A 114 -26.05 1.22 -6.58
CA PRO A 114 -27.00 2.17 -7.17
C PRO A 114 -27.94 2.78 -6.14
N LYS A 115 -28.24 4.09 -6.25
CA LYS A 115 -29.17 4.80 -5.34
C LYS A 115 -30.55 4.14 -5.25
N ASN A 116 -31.04 3.62 -6.38
CA ASN A 116 -32.38 3.02 -6.48
C ASN A 116 -32.32 1.49 -6.49
N SER A 117 -31.40 0.89 -5.76
CA SER A 117 -31.33 -0.56 -5.68
C SER A 117 -32.57 -1.14 -4.97
N LEU A 118 -33.19 -2.14 -5.61
CA LEU A 118 -34.26 -2.93 -5.02
C LEU A 118 -33.77 -3.91 -3.94
N LYS A 119 -32.43 -4.08 -3.82
CA LYS A 119 -31.80 -5.02 -2.88
C LYS A 119 -31.19 -4.31 -1.66
N ARG A 120 -31.80 -3.26 -1.19
CA ARG A 120 -31.28 -2.45 -0.06
C ARG A 120 -30.96 -3.27 1.19
N GLU A 121 -31.82 -4.19 1.56
CA GLU A 121 -31.61 -5.05 2.72
C GLU A 121 -30.40 -5.95 2.57
N SER A 122 -30.26 -6.61 1.42
CA SER A 122 -29.07 -7.43 1.11
C SER A 122 -27.77 -6.63 1.11
N ILE A 123 -27.83 -5.38 0.61
CA ILE A 123 -26.67 -4.46 0.62
C ILE A 123 -26.31 -4.09 2.07
N GLN A 124 -27.29 -3.81 2.93
CA GLN A 124 -27.02 -3.49 4.34
C GLN A 124 -26.45 -4.69 5.10
N HIS A 125 -26.93 -5.89 4.84
CA HIS A 125 -26.36 -7.12 5.42
C HIS A 125 -24.92 -7.35 4.95
N LEU A 126 -24.64 -7.17 3.64
CA LEU A 126 -23.28 -7.27 3.11
C LEU A 126 -22.35 -6.21 3.71
N LEU A 127 -22.82 -4.97 3.82
CA LEU A 127 -22.06 -3.86 4.41
C LEU A 127 -21.68 -4.18 5.86
N ALA A 128 -22.66 -4.61 6.68
CA ALA A 128 -22.43 -4.99 8.07
C ALA A 128 -21.42 -6.15 8.17
N TRP A 129 -21.54 -7.14 7.29
CA TRP A 129 -20.60 -8.25 7.26
C TRP A 129 -19.19 -7.79 6.90
N LEU A 130 -19.03 -6.98 5.85
CA LEU A 130 -17.74 -6.42 5.42
C LEU A 130 -17.08 -5.60 6.54
N GLN A 131 -17.85 -4.73 7.21
CA GLN A 131 -17.34 -3.91 8.31
C GLN A 131 -16.82 -4.75 9.48
N ASN A 132 -17.49 -5.86 9.78
CA ASN A 132 -17.07 -6.79 10.83
C ASN A 132 -15.90 -7.69 10.41
N HIS A 133 -15.60 -7.79 9.13
CA HIS A 133 -14.53 -8.63 8.57
C HIS A 133 -13.42 -7.79 7.89
N THR A 134 -13.39 -6.48 8.11
CA THR A 134 -12.30 -5.63 7.65
C THR A 134 -10.98 -6.11 8.24
N PRO A 135 -9.92 -6.27 7.44
CA PRO A 135 -8.64 -6.71 7.93
C PRO A 135 -8.13 -5.79 9.04
N VAL A 136 -7.77 -6.37 10.17
CA VAL A 136 -7.12 -5.65 11.26
C VAL A 136 -5.61 -5.76 11.06
N VAL A 137 -4.95 -4.63 11.02
CA VAL A 137 -3.48 -4.59 10.98
C VAL A 137 -2.97 -5.16 12.29
N PRO A 138 -2.13 -6.21 12.26
CA PRO A 138 -1.54 -6.75 13.47
C PRO A 138 -0.66 -5.67 14.14
N ALA A 139 -0.31 -5.88 15.41
CA ALA A 139 0.61 -5.01 16.14
C ALA A 139 2.03 -5.11 15.55
N LEU A 140 2.20 -4.54 14.37
CA LEU A 140 3.49 -4.32 13.74
C LEU A 140 4.05 -2.97 14.21
N ASP A 141 5.36 -2.88 14.26
CA ASP A 141 6.05 -1.65 14.61
C ASP A 141 6.03 -0.68 13.41
N ILE A 142 4.89 -0.03 13.22
CA ILE A 142 4.59 0.86 12.09
C ILE A 142 4.30 2.27 12.58
N ASP A 143 4.92 3.24 11.93
CA ASP A 143 4.63 4.66 12.10
C ASP A 143 3.59 5.09 11.05
N TYR A 144 2.35 5.33 11.47
CA TYR A 144 1.25 5.74 10.62
C TYR A 144 1.27 7.25 10.39
N LEU A 145 1.55 7.67 9.16
CA LEU A 145 1.56 9.08 8.76
C LEU A 145 0.22 9.41 8.08
N GLU A 146 -0.65 10.10 8.81
CA GLU A 146 -1.96 10.51 8.33
C GLU A 146 -1.89 11.38 7.08
N TYR A 147 -2.98 11.39 6.31
CA TYR A 147 -3.09 12.21 5.11
C TYR A 147 -2.96 13.70 5.44
N ASP A 148 -2.18 14.41 4.65
CA ASP A 148 -1.92 15.84 4.82
C ASP A 148 -2.38 16.60 3.57
N ASP A 149 -3.59 17.16 3.64
CA ASP A 149 -4.21 17.95 2.58
C ASP A 149 -3.40 19.20 2.18
N SER A 150 -2.54 19.70 3.07
CA SER A 150 -1.72 20.88 2.81
C SER A 150 -0.58 20.63 1.81
N ARG A 151 -0.30 19.35 1.54
CA ARG A 151 0.75 18.89 0.61
C ARG A 151 0.10 18.27 -0.62
N VAL A 152 -0.10 19.05 -1.66
CA VAL A 152 -0.50 18.52 -2.97
C VAL A 152 0.60 17.60 -3.48
N TYR A 153 0.26 16.33 -3.64
CA TYR A 153 1.16 15.27 -4.10
C TYR A 153 1.20 15.20 -5.62
#